data_9d8b5985e688640c8599a4b748057e85
#
_entry.id   9d8b5985e688640c8599a4b748057e85
#
_cell.length_a   1.000
_cell.length_b   1.000
_cell.length_c   1.000
_cell.angle_alpha   90.00
_cell.angle_beta   90.00
_cell.angle_gamma   90.00
#
_symmetry.space_group_name_H-M   'P 1'
#
loop_
_entity.id
_entity.type
_entity.pdbx_description
1 polymer ?
#
loop_
_entity_poly.entity_id
_entity_poly.type
_entity_poly.pdbx_seq_one_letter_code
_entity_poly.pdbx_strand_id
1 'polypeptide(L)' 'MSADNCTEVQNTTEHLEVLRDEHRKLDSKIKELTSVSYLTAEEQMEVAQLKKKKLALKDEIFKLASILGIEP' A
#
# COMPACT_ATOMS: atom_id res chain seq x y z
N MET A 1 18.55 -13.73 -14.28
CA MET A 1 17.37 -13.61 -13.52
C MET A 1 17.09 -14.73 -12.58
N SER A 2 17.90 -15.74 -12.58
CA SER A 2 17.73 -16.81 -11.61
C SER A 2 17.88 -16.27 -10.18
N ALA A 3 18.53 -15.14 -10.05
CA ALA A 3 18.67 -14.52 -8.73
C ALA A 3 17.31 -14.19 -8.11
N ASP A 4 16.34 -13.93 -8.95
CA ASP A 4 15.02 -13.60 -8.47
C ASP A 4 14.40 -14.76 -7.71
N ASN A 5 14.62 -15.96 -8.20
CA ASN A 5 14.05 -17.12 -7.55
C ASN A 5 14.67 -17.37 -6.19
N CYS A 6 15.98 -17.15 -6.09
CA CYS A 6 16.67 -17.40 -4.84
C CYS A 6 16.24 -16.44 -3.76
N THR A 7 15.94 -15.20 -4.14
CA THR A 7 15.60 -14.17 -3.18
C THR A 7 14.10 -14.04 -2.96
N GLU A 8 13.33 -14.89 -3.59
CA GLU A 8 11.88 -14.75 -3.54
C GLU A 8 11.33 -14.82 -2.13
N VAL A 9 11.84 -15.76 -1.32
CA VAL A 9 11.37 -15.91 0.04
C VAL A 9 11.76 -14.70 0.88
N GLN A 10 13.01 -14.27 0.73
CA GLN A 10 13.46 -13.06 1.42
C GLN A 10 12.74 -11.84 0.92
N ASN A 11 12.55 -11.77 -0.40
CA ASN A 11 11.85 -10.63 -0.99
C ASN A 11 10.42 -10.53 -0.50
N THR A 12 9.81 -11.65 -0.12
CA THR A 12 8.44 -11.61 0.36
C THR A 12 8.34 -10.76 1.62
N THR A 13 9.26 -10.95 2.55
CA THR A 13 9.26 -10.15 3.77
C THR A 13 9.58 -8.70 3.47
N GLU A 14 10.60 -8.48 2.66
CA GLU A 14 10.96 -7.12 2.27
C GLU A 14 9.84 -6.47 1.48
N HIS A 15 9.20 -7.24 0.64
CA HIS A 15 8.09 -6.74 -0.15
C HIS A 15 6.93 -6.31 0.74
N LEU A 16 6.68 -7.08 1.79
CA LEU A 16 5.65 -6.75 2.75
C LEU A 16 5.96 -5.41 3.43
N GLU A 17 7.22 -5.20 3.78
CA GLU A 17 7.60 -3.95 4.40
C GLU A 17 7.45 -2.78 3.44
N VAL A 18 7.80 -2.99 2.18
CA VAL A 18 7.62 -1.95 1.17
C VAL A 18 6.15 -1.62 1.01
N LEU A 19 5.31 -2.65 0.97
CA LEU A 19 3.88 -2.43 0.84
C LEU A 19 3.31 -1.67 2.03
N ARG A 20 3.77 -2.02 3.22
CA ARG A 20 3.32 -1.31 4.42
C ARG A 20 3.74 0.14 4.38
N ASP A 21 4.95 0.38 3.92
CA ASP A 21 5.45 1.75 3.82
C ASP A 21 4.65 2.55 2.81
N GLU A 22 4.37 1.94 1.66
CA GLU A 22 3.57 2.60 0.65
C GLU A 22 2.14 2.86 1.13
N HIS A 23 1.59 1.91 1.86
CA HIS A 23 0.27 2.08 2.44
C HIS A 23 0.25 3.28 3.37
N ARG A 24 1.28 3.40 4.18
CA ARG A 24 1.40 4.52 5.11
C ARG A 24 1.54 5.84 4.38
N LYS A 25 2.33 5.84 3.31
CA LYS A 25 2.49 7.06 2.51
C LYS A 25 1.20 7.49 1.87
N LEU A 26 0.45 6.53 1.33
CA LEU A 26 -0.84 6.84 0.75
C LEU A 26 -1.81 7.38 1.78
N ASP A 27 -1.80 6.79 2.96
CA ASP A 27 -2.66 7.26 4.04
C ASP A 27 -2.33 8.70 4.41
N SER A 28 -1.04 9.00 4.52
CA SER A 28 -0.62 10.37 4.82
C SER A 28 -1.05 11.33 3.73
N LYS A 29 -0.89 10.93 2.48
CA LYS A 29 -1.27 11.80 1.38
C LYS A 29 -2.78 12.04 1.37
N ILE A 30 -3.55 11.00 1.64
CA ILE A 30 -5.00 11.16 1.71
C ILE A 30 -5.37 12.12 2.82
N LYS A 31 -4.73 11.98 3.97
CA LYS A 31 -4.99 12.88 5.08
C LYS A 31 -4.63 14.32 4.74
N GLU A 32 -3.53 14.51 4.04
CA GLU A 32 -3.15 15.85 3.61
C GLU A 32 -4.20 16.46 2.69
N LEU A 33 -4.62 15.68 1.71
CA LEU A 33 -5.58 16.18 0.73
C LEU A 33 -6.93 16.46 1.36
N THR A 34 -7.32 15.65 2.34
CA THR A 34 -8.63 15.79 2.95
C THR A 34 -8.63 16.71 4.16
N SER A 35 -7.50 17.34 4.46
CA SER A 35 -7.45 18.26 5.59
C SER A 35 -8.07 19.60 5.29
N VAL A 36 -8.35 19.91 4.02
CA VAL A 36 -8.95 21.17 3.64
C VAL A 36 -10.47 21.12 3.84
N SER A 37 -11.06 22.29 3.85
CA SER A 37 -12.50 22.40 4.11
C SER A 37 -13.32 21.70 3.06
N TYR A 38 -12.91 21.80 1.82
CA TYR A 38 -13.59 21.10 0.74
C TYR A 38 -12.58 20.85 -0.36
N LEU A 39 -12.90 19.87 -1.20
CA LEU A 39 -12.03 19.45 -2.28
C LEU A 39 -12.65 19.84 -3.61
N THR A 40 -11.78 20.23 -4.54
CA THR A 40 -12.24 20.42 -5.90
C THR A 40 -12.61 19.06 -6.50
N ALA A 41 -13.29 19.10 -7.65
CA ALA A 41 -13.66 17.85 -8.32
C ALA A 41 -12.42 17.02 -8.65
N GLU A 42 -11.36 17.68 -9.09
CA GLU A 42 -10.13 16.97 -9.41
C GLU A 42 -9.50 16.34 -8.18
N GLU A 43 -9.51 17.08 -7.10
CA GLU A 43 -8.95 16.58 -5.85
C GLU A 43 -9.76 15.41 -5.31
N GLN A 44 -11.08 15.47 -5.47
CA GLN A 44 -11.92 14.37 -5.06
C GLN A 44 -11.62 13.11 -5.84
N MET A 45 -11.36 13.26 -7.14
CA MET A 45 -10.98 12.13 -7.96
C MET A 45 -9.63 11.57 -7.52
N GLU A 46 -8.71 12.45 -7.22
CA GLU A 46 -7.39 12.01 -6.77
C GLU A 46 -7.50 11.23 -5.47
N VAL A 47 -8.27 11.74 -4.54
CA VAL A 47 -8.47 11.06 -3.27
C VAL A 47 -9.11 9.69 -3.48
N ALA A 48 -10.08 9.62 -4.37
CA ALA A 48 -10.73 8.35 -4.67
C ALA A 48 -9.74 7.34 -5.23
N GLN A 49 -8.85 7.79 -6.11
CA GLN A 49 -7.85 6.91 -6.67
C GLN A 49 -6.85 6.46 -5.62
N LEU A 50 -6.45 7.36 -4.75
CA LEU A 50 -5.53 7.03 -3.68
C LEU A 50 -6.14 6.04 -2.71
N LYS A 51 -7.42 6.20 -2.40
CA LYS A 51 -8.11 5.26 -1.55
C LYS A 51 -8.21 3.88 -2.18
N LYS A 52 -8.40 3.84 -3.48
CA LYS A 52 -8.43 2.59 -4.22
C LYS A 52 -7.08 1.87 -4.12
N LYS A 53 -6.01 2.63 -4.34
CA LYS A 53 -4.67 2.08 -4.22
C LYS A 53 -4.39 1.60 -2.82
N LYS A 54 -4.83 2.36 -1.84
CA LYS A 54 -4.64 1.99 -0.44
C LYS A 54 -5.32 0.65 -0.14
N LEU A 55 -6.52 0.47 -0.64
CA LEU A 55 -7.24 -0.77 -0.44
C LEU A 55 -6.54 -1.94 -1.12
N ALA A 56 -6.04 -1.71 -2.34
CA ALA A 56 -5.32 -2.76 -3.05
C ALA A 56 -4.05 -3.15 -2.30
N LEU A 57 -3.34 -2.18 -1.78
CA LEU A 57 -2.15 -2.45 -0.99
C LEU A 57 -2.48 -3.22 0.28
N LYS A 58 -3.55 -2.82 0.94
CA LYS A 58 -3.96 -3.50 2.15
C LYS A 58 -4.30 -4.96 1.87
N ASP A 59 -4.94 -5.20 0.75
CA ASP A 59 -5.29 -6.55 0.34
C ASP A 59 -4.04 -7.39 0.11
N GLU A 60 -3.06 -6.81 -0.56
CA GLU A 60 -1.81 -7.49 -0.81
C GLU A 60 -1.04 -7.75 0.49
N ILE A 61 -1.06 -6.78 1.38
CA ILE A 61 -0.42 -6.95 2.68
C ILE A 61 -1.04 -8.13 3.41
N PHE A 62 -2.35 -8.22 3.38
CA PHE A 62 -3.06 -9.33 4.02
C PHE A 62 -2.63 -10.66 3.43
N LYS A 63 -2.56 -10.73 2.11
CA LYS A 63 -2.19 -11.97 1.44
C LYS A 63 -0.78 -12.40 1.79
N LEU A 64 0.16 -11.45 1.74
CA LEU A 64 1.54 -11.76 2.05
C LEU A 64 1.72 -12.13 3.51
N ALA A 65 1.06 -11.39 4.38
CA ALA A 65 1.16 -11.70 5.80
C ALA A 65 0.60 -13.08 6.10
N SER A 66 -0.46 -13.44 5.41
CA SER A 66 -1.05 -14.76 5.57
C SER A 66 -0.08 -15.85 5.12
N ILE A 67 0.58 -15.62 3.99
CA ILE A 67 1.56 -16.58 3.48
C ILE A 67 2.73 -16.73 4.45
N LEU A 68 3.17 -15.63 5.02
CA LEU A 68 4.28 -15.63 5.96
C LEU A 68 3.87 -16.11 7.35
N GLY A 69 2.59 -16.19 7.60
CA GLY A 69 2.11 -16.61 8.91
C GLY A 69 2.25 -15.55 9.97
N ILE A 70 2.25 -14.28 9.58
CA ILE A 70 2.33 -13.17 10.51
C ILE A 70 1.09 -12.32 10.41
N GLU A 71 0.88 -11.48 11.40
CA GLU A 71 -0.27 -10.60 11.37
C GLU A 71 -0.05 -9.42 10.45
N PRO A 72 -1.06 -9.05 9.70
CA PRO A 72 -0.95 -7.94 8.75
C PRO A 72 -0.82 -6.59 9.42
#